data_70b7feb9e77e0986fd44ac98f97e6de4
#
_entry.id   70b7feb9e77e0986fd44ac98f97e6de4
#
_cell.length_a   1.000
_cell.length_b   1.000
_cell.length_c   1.000
_cell.angle_alpha   90.00
_cell.angle_beta   90.00
_cell.angle_gamma   90.00
#
_symmetry.space_group_name_H-M   'P 1'
#
loop_
_entity.id
_entity.type
_entity.pdbx_description
1 polymer ?
#
loop_
_entity_poly.entity_id
_entity_poly.type
_entity_poly.pdbx_seq_one_letter_code
_entity_poly.pdbx_strand_id
1 'polypeptide(L)'
;MSEATGRVVLITGGSRGIGLATAQRFAALGDRVAVTYNSSPPPEGFFAVKCDVTSSADVDDAFKAVEQHYGPVEILVSNAGMTKDMLLLRMSEDDFTEVIDANLTAAYRVAKRAAQGMLKAR
;
A
#
# COMPACT_ATOMS: atom_id res chain seq x y z
N MET A 1 24.37 -6.54 14.84
CA MET A 1 23.13 -5.94 14.35
C MET A 1 22.93 -6.31 12.88
N SER A 2 21.80 -6.72 12.56
CA SER A 2 21.47 -7.04 11.18
C SER A 2 20.45 -6.04 10.65
N GLU A 3 20.80 -5.35 9.59
CA GLU A 3 19.81 -4.63 8.81
C GLU A 3 19.10 -5.62 7.90
N ALA A 4 17.85 -5.39 7.65
CA ALA A 4 17.14 -6.15 6.64
C ALA A 4 17.75 -5.84 5.28
N THR A 5 18.21 -6.87 4.58
CA THR A 5 18.88 -6.77 3.29
C THR A 5 18.12 -7.49 2.18
N GLY A 6 16.92 -7.95 2.49
CA GLY A 6 16.07 -8.65 1.54
C GLY A 6 15.42 -7.73 0.52
N ARG A 7 14.39 -8.23 -0.09
CA ARG A 7 13.67 -7.53 -1.13
C ARG A 7 12.91 -6.33 -0.55
N VAL A 8 12.67 -5.32 -1.39
CA VAL A 8 11.86 -4.16 -1.00
C VAL A 8 10.40 -4.49 -1.25
N VAL A 9 9.64 -4.55 -0.17
CA VAL A 9 8.21 -4.90 -0.19
C VAL A 9 7.39 -3.68 0.21
N LEU A 10 6.40 -3.33 -0.59
CA LEU A 10 5.45 -2.28 -0.26
C LEU A 10 4.06 -2.89 -0.10
N ILE A 11 3.43 -2.64 1.04
CA ILE A 11 2.09 -3.14 1.34
C ILE A 11 1.19 -1.92 1.56
N THR A 12 0.19 -1.74 0.70
CA THR A 12 -0.79 -0.69 0.91
C THR A 12 -1.79 -1.11 1.97
N GLY A 13 -2.13 -0.20 2.88
CA GLY A 13 -3.04 -0.52 3.98
C GLY A 13 -2.43 -1.47 5.01
N GLY A 14 -1.13 -1.34 5.27
CA GLY A 14 -0.39 -2.26 6.14
C GLY A 14 -0.41 -1.95 7.62
N SER A 15 -1.25 -1.01 8.08
CA SER A 15 -1.22 -0.57 9.48
C SER A 15 -2.01 -1.46 10.43
N ARG A 16 -2.87 -2.32 9.91
CA ARG A 16 -3.72 -3.20 10.72
C ARG A 16 -4.21 -4.39 9.89
N GLY A 17 -4.87 -5.33 10.55
CA GLY A 17 -5.55 -6.45 9.91
C GLY A 17 -4.62 -7.31 9.05
N ILE A 18 -5.12 -7.74 7.90
CA ILE A 18 -4.40 -8.62 6.98
C ILE A 18 -3.12 -7.95 6.47
N GLY A 19 -3.18 -6.66 6.17
CA GLY A 19 -2.01 -5.92 5.69
C GLY A 19 -0.88 -5.91 6.71
N LEU A 20 -1.19 -5.67 7.98
CA LEU A 20 -0.20 -5.68 9.06
C LEU A 20 0.39 -7.09 9.27
N ALA A 21 -0.46 -8.11 9.27
CA ALA A 21 0.00 -9.48 9.41
C ALA A 21 0.93 -9.89 8.26
N THR A 22 0.60 -9.44 7.05
CA THR A 22 1.43 -9.66 5.87
C THR A 22 2.77 -8.96 6.01
N ALA A 23 2.76 -7.70 6.47
CA ALA A 23 3.99 -6.93 6.70
C ALA A 23 4.90 -7.61 7.72
N GLN A 24 4.33 -8.08 8.81
CA GLN A 24 5.08 -8.79 9.85
C GLN A 24 5.72 -10.07 9.30
N ARG A 25 5.00 -10.78 8.44
CA ARG A 25 5.52 -12.03 7.86
C ARG A 25 6.69 -11.75 6.90
N PHE A 26 6.59 -10.75 6.04
CA PHE A 26 7.70 -10.38 5.16
C PHE A 26 8.91 -9.90 5.96
N ALA A 27 8.68 -9.09 7.00
CA ALA A 27 9.77 -8.63 7.87
C ALA A 27 10.48 -9.81 8.54
N ALA A 28 9.73 -10.81 8.99
CA ALA A 28 10.31 -12.00 9.59
C ALA A 28 11.16 -12.82 8.62
N LEU A 29 10.91 -12.69 7.32
CA LEU A 29 11.72 -13.31 6.27
C LEU A 29 12.98 -12.53 5.93
N GLY A 30 13.20 -11.37 6.55
CA GLY A 30 14.36 -10.54 6.30
C GLY A 30 14.18 -9.50 5.20
N ASP A 31 12.96 -9.34 4.68
CA ASP A 31 12.67 -8.35 3.65
C ASP A 31 12.58 -6.95 4.26
N ARG A 32 12.84 -5.94 3.43
CA ARG A 32 12.73 -4.53 3.80
C ARG A 32 11.30 -4.08 3.49
N VAL A 33 10.51 -3.90 4.54
CA VAL A 33 9.06 -3.69 4.41
C VAL A 33 8.68 -2.25 4.63
N ALA A 34 7.97 -1.69 3.68
CA ALA A 34 7.29 -0.40 3.80
C ALA A 34 5.78 -0.63 3.75
N VAL A 35 5.04 0.17 4.49
CA VAL A 35 3.58 0.11 4.51
C VAL A 35 3.00 1.49 4.27
N THR A 36 1.83 1.56 3.65
CA THR A 36 1.06 2.80 3.62
C THR A 36 -0.10 2.71 4.60
N TYR A 37 -0.53 3.86 5.08
CA TYR A 37 -1.70 3.97 5.93
C TYR A 37 -2.47 5.23 5.58
N ASN A 38 -3.75 5.26 5.88
CA ASN A 38 -4.57 6.45 5.64
C ASN A 38 -4.81 7.25 6.93
N SER A 39 -5.33 6.63 7.97
CA SER A 39 -5.69 7.33 9.20
C SER A 39 -4.86 6.94 10.41
N SER A 40 -4.42 5.71 10.50
CA SER A 40 -3.71 5.20 11.68
C SER A 40 -2.39 4.56 11.27
N PRO A 41 -1.26 5.07 11.78
CA PRO A 41 0.03 4.46 11.48
C PRO A 41 0.15 3.06 12.06
N PRO A 42 1.04 2.22 11.49
CA PRO A 42 1.28 0.88 12.05
C PRO A 42 2.10 0.97 13.34
N PRO A 43 2.21 -0.16 14.07
CA PRO A 43 3.20 -0.27 15.14
C PRO A 43 4.62 0.02 14.62
N GLU A 44 5.53 0.31 15.52
CA GLU A 44 6.93 0.53 15.17
C GLU A 44 7.53 -0.69 14.47
N GLY A 45 8.55 -0.45 13.66
CA GLY A 45 9.30 -1.50 12.99
C GLY A 45 9.15 -1.51 11.47
N PHE A 46 8.32 -0.62 10.92
CA PHE A 46 8.13 -0.51 9.48
C PHE A 46 8.39 0.91 9.02
N PHE A 47 8.87 1.05 7.78
CA PHE A 47 8.86 2.34 7.13
C PHE A 47 7.43 2.64 6.70
N ALA A 48 6.80 3.62 7.33
CA ALA A 48 5.38 3.90 7.13
C ALA A 48 5.19 5.25 6.42
N VAL A 49 4.34 5.26 5.42
CA VAL A 49 4.03 6.46 4.65
C VAL A 49 2.52 6.67 4.63
N LYS A 50 2.08 7.86 4.99
CA LYS A 50 0.67 8.20 4.85
C LYS A 50 0.34 8.35 3.36
N CYS A 51 -0.70 7.66 2.91
CA CYS A 51 -1.08 7.66 1.50
C CYS A 51 -2.56 7.35 1.35
N ASP A 52 -3.27 8.25 0.69
CA ASP A 52 -4.62 7.99 0.22
C ASP A 52 -4.52 7.37 -1.17
N VAL A 53 -4.85 6.09 -1.28
CA VAL A 53 -4.73 5.35 -2.54
C VAL A 53 -5.72 5.80 -3.62
N THR A 54 -6.68 6.65 -3.28
CA THR A 54 -7.57 7.28 -4.25
C THR A 54 -6.94 8.52 -4.89
N SER A 55 -5.79 8.95 -4.41
CA SER A 55 -5.04 10.10 -4.93
C SER A 55 -3.81 9.62 -5.69
N SER A 56 -3.77 9.89 -6.99
CA SER A 56 -2.60 9.53 -7.82
C SER A 56 -1.33 10.24 -7.36
N ALA A 57 -1.44 11.49 -6.91
CA ALA A 57 -0.30 12.23 -6.38
C ALA A 57 0.24 11.60 -5.11
N ASP A 58 -0.64 11.21 -4.17
CA ASP A 58 -0.24 10.54 -2.94
C ASP A 58 0.47 9.21 -3.23
N VAL A 59 -0.04 8.44 -4.18
CA VAL A 59 0.55 7.16 -4.57
C VAL A 59 1.96 7.38 -5.13
N ASP A 60 2.13 8.34 -6.02
CA ASP A 60 3.44 8.63 -6.60
C ASP A 60 4.42 9.09 -5.51
N ASP A 61 3.99 9.97 -4.62
CA ASP A 61 4.82 10.46 -3.52
C ASP A 61 5.20 9.34 -2.55
N ALA A 62 4.28 8.42 -2.27
CA ALA A 62 4.57 7.28 -1.40
C ALA A 62 5.63 6.36 -2.02
N PHE A 63 5.51 6.05 -3.30
CA PHE A 63 6.53 5.25 -3.99
C PHE A 63 7.89 5.95 -4.00
N LYS A 64 7.92 7.25 -4.25
CA LYS A 64 9.18 8.01 -4.20
C LYS A 64 9.83 7.94 -2.82
N ALA A 65 9.04 8.07 -1.76
CA ALA A 65 9.54 7.99 -0.39
C ALA A 65 10.15 6.61 -0.11
N VAL A 66 9.49 5.54 -0.52
CA VAL A 66 10.00 4.17 -0.35
C VAL A 66 11.26 3.96 -1.18
N GLU A 67 11.26 4.43 -2.42
CA GLU A 67 12.43 4.31 -3.31
C GLU A 67 13.64 5.02 -2.76
N GLN A 68 13.46 6.18 -2.13
CA GLN A 68 14.56 6.92 -1.49
C GLN A 68 15.07 6.22 -0.23
N HIS A 69 14.17 5.57 0.50
CA HIS A 69 14.53 4.93 1.77
C HIS A 69 15.17 3.55 1.57
N TYR A 70 14.60 2.73 0.70
CA TYR A 70 15.01 1.34 0.50
C TYR A 70 15.54 1.04 -0.90
N GLY A 71 15.11 1.79 -1.90
CA GLY A 71 15.34 1.48 -3.31
C GLY A 71 14.06 1.08 -4.03
N PRO A 72 14.15 0.64 -5.28
CA PRO A 72 12.97 0.29 -6.07
C PRO A 72 12.12 -0.80 -5.42
N VAL A 73 10.81 -0.64 -5.50
CA VAL A 73 9.86 -1.64 -4.99
C VAL A 73 9.93 -2.88 -5.86
N GLU A 74 10.19 -4.02 -5.22
CA GLU A 74 10.32 -5.30 -5.92
C GLU A 74 9.05 -6.14 -5.77
N ILE A 75 8.36 -6.01 -4.63
CA ILE A 75 7.12 -6.74 -4.35
C ILE A 75 6.08 -5.75 -3.90
N LEU A 76 4.93 -5.76 -4.56
CA LEU A 76 3.77 -4.97 -4.17
C LEU A 76 2.66 -5.88 -3.66
N VAL A 77 2.15 -5.57 -2.47
CA VAL A 77 0.92 -6.18 -1.96
C VAL A 77 -0.14 -5.09 -1.91
N SER A 78 -1.07 -5.12 -2.85
CA SER A 78 -2.16 -4.16 -2.94
C SER A 78 -3.30 -4.62 -2.04
N ASN A 79 -3.30 -4.12 -0.81
CA ASN A 79 -4.24 -4.54 0.23
C ASN A 79 -5.20 -3.42 0.66
N ALA A 80 -4.85 -2.16 0.43
CA ALA A 80 -5.71 -1.04 0.83
C ALA A 80 -7.06 -1.13 0.14
N GLY A 81 -8.11 -0.83 0.90
CA GLY A 81 -9.48 -0.83 0.40
C GLY A 81 -10.42 -0.32 1.46
N MET A 82 -11.69 -0.22 1.12
CA MET A 82 -12.72 0.19 2.06
C MET A 82 -14.04 -0.51 1.74
N THR A 83 -14.93 -0.56 2.73
CA THR A 83 -16.28 -1.05 2.56
C THR A 83 -17.28 0.00 3.03
N LYS A 84 -18.48 -0.01 2.43
CA LYS A 84 -19.62 0.78 2.90
C LYS A 84 -20.81 -0.15 2.93
N ASP A 85 -21.02 -0.76 4.09
CA ASP A 85 -22.12 -1.68 4.30
C ASP A 85 -23.42 -0.90 4.55
N MET A 86 -24.33 -0.93 3.58
CA MET A 86 -25.62 -0.26 3.70
C MET A 86 -26.62 -0.89 2.75
N LEU A 87 -27.90 -0.62 3.01
CA LEU A 87 -28.95 -1.08 2.12
C LEU A 87 -28.78 -0.45 0.73
N LEU A 88 -28.95 -1.24 -0.31
CA LEU A 88 -28.81 -0.79 -1.69
C LEU A 88 -29.66 0.45 -1.97
N LEU A 89 -30.89 0.49 -1.47
CA LEU A 89 -31.80 1.61 -1.69
C LEU A 89 -31.33 2.93 -1.05
N ARG A 90 -30.42 2.86 -0.09
CA ARG A 90 -29.85 4.04 0.56
C ARG A 90 -28.47 4.43 0.00
N MET A 91 -27.87 3.54 -0.81
CA MET A 91 -26.57 3.80 -1.38
C MET A 91 -26.68 4.83 -2.49
N SER A 92 -25.89 5.91 -2.38
CA SER A 92 -25.79 6.91 -3.44
C SER A 92 -24.80 6.46 -4.52
N GLU A 93 -24.84 7.12 -5.67
CA GLU A 93 -23.81 6.89 -6.69
C GLU A 93 -22.41 7.24 -6.18
N ASP A 94 -22.31 8.28 -5.35
CA ASP A 94 -21.04 8.66 -4.74
C ASP A 94 -20.52 7.57 -3.81
N ASP A 95 -21.39 6.94 -3.01
CA ASP A 95 -21.01 5.81 -2.16
C ASP A 95 -20.47 4.66 -2.99
N PHE A 96 -21.15 4.32 -4.07
CA PHE A 96 -20.74 3.24 -4.97
C PHE A 96 -19.41 3.58 -5.64
N THR A 97 -19.29 4.78 -6.19
CA THR A 97 -18.08 5.24 -6.87
C THR A 97 -16.88 5.27 -5.92
N GLU A 98 -17.08 5.70 -4.67
CA GLU A 98 -16.03 5.75 -3.67
C GLU A 98 -15.49 4.36 -3.35
N VAL A 99 -16.36 3.36 -3.22
CA VAL A 99 -15.94 1.98 -2.98
C VAL A 99 -15.18 1.42 -4.19
N ILE A 100 -15.68 1.67 -5.40
CA ILE A 100 -14.99 1.25 -6.62
C ILE A 100 -13.63 1.91 -6.74
N ASP A 101 -13.53 3.21 -6.47
CA ASP A 101 -12.26 3.93 -6.53
C ASP A 101 -11.26 3.40 -5.50
N ALA A 102 -11.68 3.19 -4.27
CA ALA A 102 -10.79 2.73 -3.21
C ALA A 102 -10.34 1.28 -3.39
N ASN A 103 -11.14 0.43 -4.02
CA ASN A 103 -10.82 -1.00 -4.13
C ASN A 103 -10.33 -1.40 -5.52
N LEU A 104 -10.96 -0.91 -6.57
CA LEU A 104 -10.63 -1.33 -7.94
C LEU A 104 -9.72 -0.34 -8.64
N THR A 105 -10.12 0.92 -8.73
CA THR A 105 -9.33 1.94 -9.41
C THR A 105 -8.00 2.18 -8.70
N ALA A 106 -8.01 2.17 -7.37
CA ALA A 106 -6.80 2.32 -6.59
C ALA A 106 -5.82 1.17 -6.83
N ALA A 107 -6.31 -0.05 -6.96
CA ALA A 107 -5.46 -1.21 -7.26
C ALA A 107 -4.74 -1.04 -8.62
N TYR A 108 -5.46 -0.56 -9.62
CA TYR A 108 -4.87 -0.20 -10.92
C TYR A 108 -3.79 0.87 -10.77
N ARG A 109 -4.11 1.94 -10.05
CA ARG A 109 -3.22 3.09 -9.84
C ARG A 109 -1.91 2.67 -9.19
N VAL A 110 -1.99 1.89 -8.12
CA VAL A 110 -0.84 1.41 -7.36
C VAL A 110 -0.03 0.41 -8.20
N ALA A 111 -0.70 -0.54 -8.86
CA ALA A 111 -0.04 -1.54 -9.68
C ALA A 111 0.69 -0.92 -10.87
N LYS A 112 0.09 0.07 -11.50
CA LYS A 112 0.71 0.78 -12.62
C LYS A 112 1.99 1.49 -12.16
N ARG A 113 1.94 2.17 -11.03
CA ARG A 113 3.12 2.86 -10.51
C ARG A 113 4.24 1.88 -10.14
N ALA A 114 3.90 0.76 -9.50
CA ALA A 114 4.86 -0.28 -9.16
C ALA A 114 5.50 -0.88 -10.42
N ALA A 115 4.68 -1.16 -11.43
CA ALA A 115 5.16 -1.77 -12.68
C ALA A 115 6.18 -0.89 -13.41
N GLN A 116 6.03 0.42 -13.35
CA GLN A 116 7.00 1.33 -13.97
C GLN A 116 8.40 1.14 -13.39
N GLY A 117 8.52 1.03 -12.08
CA GLY A 117 9.79 0.78 -11.42
C GLY A 117 10.31 -0.64 -11.65
N MET A 118 9.42 -1.62 -11.58
CA MET A 118 9.76 -3.02 -11.79
C MET A 118 10.28 -3.29 -13.20
N LEU A 119 9.69 -2.64 -14.19
CA LEU A 119 10.12 -2.78 -15.57
C LEU A 119 11.53 -2.22 -15.77
N LYS A 120 11.84 -1.09 -15.16
CA LYS A 120 13.18 -0.50 -15.18
C LYS A 120 14.20 -1.40 -14.48
N ALA A 121 13.82 -2.00 -13.37
CA ALA A 121 14.72 -2.85 -12.57
C ALA A 121 14.84 -4.27 -13.14
N ARG A 122 13.94 -4.66 -14.03
CA ARG A 122 13.85 -6.01 -14.59
C ARG A 122 13.71 -7.07 -13.52
#